data_89a98b59e0cdabce346d6a1f91da9ba4
#
_entry.id   89a98b59e0cdabce346d6a1f91da9ba4
#
_cell.length_a   1.000
_cell.length_b   1.000
_cell.length_c   1.000
_cell.angle_alpha   90.00
_cell.angle_beta   90.00
_cell.angle_gamma   90.00
#
_symmetry.space_group_name_H-M   'P 1'
#
loop_
_entity.id
_entity.type
_entity.pdbx_description
1 polymer ?
#
loop_
_entity_poly.entity_id
_entity_poly.type
_entity_poly.pdbx_seq_one_letter_code
_entity_poly.pdbx_strand_id
1 'polypeptide(L)'
;MSKTTDKLLELLGPAVLLNVNKGGKAPRDKKWQKITLEDMTAHYFRDFYGNIGVSLGKASNGLHSIDCDDEETFKQLLELNPHFADTLQSHGARGGNFWLRIEGNAPKTGHLFR
;
A
#
# COMPACT_ATOMS: atom_id res chain seq x y z
N MET A 1 0.93 18.42 -7.64
CA MET A 1 0.98 16.96 -7.46
C MET A 1 0.40 16.27 -8.68
N SER A 2 0.83 15.05 -8.93
CA SER A 2 0.26 14.29 -10.04
C SER A 2 -1.15 13.81 -9.68
N LYS A 3 -1.96 13.56 -10.71
CA LYS A 3 -3.29 13.00 -10.50
C LYS A 3 -3.24 11.63 -9.84
N THR A 4 -2.19 10.86 -10.11
CA THR A 4 -2.03 9.51 -9.55
C THR A 4 -1.81 9.57 -8.04
N THR A 5 -0.92 10.45 -7.56
CA THR A 5 -0.66 10.57 -6.12
C THR A 5 -1.88 11.09 -5.38
N ASP A 6 -2.60 12.06 -5.97
CA ASP A 6 -3.83 12.58 -5.38
C ASP A 6 -4.89 11.49 -5.26
N LYS A 7 -5.05 10.68 -6.30
CA LYS A 7 -6.02 9.59 -6.31
C LYS A 7 -5.68 8.52 -5.27
N LEU A 8 -4.41 8.17 -5.14
CA LEU A 8 -3.98 7.20 -4.15
C LEU A 8 -4.24 7.68 -2.72
N LEU A 9 -3.94 8.95 -2.43
CA LEU A 9 -4.20 9.51 -1.10
C LEU A 9 -5.69 9.58 -0.80
N GLU A 10 -6.52 9.84 -1.81
CA GLU A 10 -7.97 9.81 -1.66
C GLU A 10 -8.46 8.41 -1.31
N LEU A 11 -7.95 7.38 -2.00
CA LEU A 11 -8.39 6.00 -1.81
C LEU A 11 -7.84 5.38 -0.52
N LEU A 12 -6.56 5.64 -0.22
CA LEU A 12 -5.89 5.01 0.93
C LEU A 12 -6.06 5.79 2.23
N GLY A 13 -6.42 7.07 2.14
CA GLY A 13 -6.38 7.95 3.30
C GLY A 13 -4.95 8.33 3.64
N PRO A 14 -4.64 8.64 4.92
CA PRO A 14 -3.27 9.00 5.30
C PRO A 14 -2.30 7.87 4.97
N ALA A 15 -1.36 8.14 4.07
CA ALA A 15 -0.38 7.14 3.63
C ALA A 15 0.92 7.81 3.21
N VAL A 16 2.04 7.16 3.53
CA VAL A 16 3.35 7.58 3.06
C VAL A 16 3.60 6.94 1.70
N LEU A 17 3.59 7.75 0.65
CA LEU A 17 3.88 7.31 -0.70
C LEU A 17 5.36 7.48 -0.99
N LEU A 18 5.95 6.52 -1.68
CA LEU A 18 7.38 6.49 -1.96
C LEU A 18 7.62 6.52 -3.46
N ASN A 19 8.61 7.33 -3.87
CA ASN A 19 9.05 7.37 -5.26
C ASN A 19 9.95 6.16 -5.52
N VAL A 20 9.48 5.25 -6.38
CA VAL A 20 10.19 4.02 -6.70
C VAL A 20 10.89 4.20 -8.04
N ASN A 21 12.10 3.66 -8.17
CA ASN A 21 12.87 3.75 -9.39
C ASN A 21 12.08 3.20 -10.57
N LYS A 22 12.13 3.90 -11.69
CA LYS A 22 11.45 3.47 -12.92
C LYS A 22 11.95 2.08 -13.32
N GLY A 23 11.00 1.17 -13.51
CA GLY A 23 11.33 -0.22 -13.86
C GLY A 23 11.81 -1.07 -12.71
N GLY A 24 11.89 -0.52 -11.49
CA GLY A 24 12.33 -1.24 -10.31
C GLY A 24 11.26 -1.38 -9.25
N LYS A 25 11.64 -1.98 -8.13
CA LYS A 25 10.76 -2.16 -6.97
C LYS A 25 11.28 -1.45 -5.72
N ALA A 26 12.51 -0.98 -5.76
CA ALA A 26 13.13 -0.33 -4.61
C ALA A 26 12.80 1.16 -4.57
N PRO A 27 12.53 1.72 -3.37
CA PRO A 27 12.38 3.16 -3.23
C PRO A 27 13.64 3.90 -3.68
N ARG A 28 13.47 5.05 -4.31
CA ARG A 28 14.59 5.87 -4.77
C ARG A 28 15.39 6.44 -3.61
N ASP A 29 14.71 6.83 -2.54
CA ASP A 29 15.35 7.39 -1.36
C ASP A 29 15.86 6.28 -0.45
N LYS A 30 17.16 6.29 -0.14
CA LYS A 30 17.76 5.29 0.74
C LYS A 30 17.24 5.36 2.17
N LYS A 31 16.77 6.53 2.59
CA LYS A 31 16.22 6.75 3.94
C LYS A 31 14.69 6.72 3.94
N TRP A 32 14.09 5.98 3.04
CA TRP A 32 12.64 5.94 2.88
C TRP A 32 11.89 5.57 4.17
N GLN A 33 12.51 4.78 5.04
CA GLN A 33 11.90 4.39 6.31
C GLN A 33 11.70 5.55 7.28
N LYS A 34 12.41 6.66 7.06
CA LYS A 34 12.28 7.87 7.88
C LYS A 34 11.28 8.89 7.34
N ILE A 35 10.72 8.64 6.17
CA ILE A 35 9.73 9.53 5.58
C ILE A 35 8.41 9.36 6.32
N THR A 36 7.78 10.48 6.69
CA THR A 36 6.57 10.51 7.50
C THR A 36 5.40 11.13 6.75
N LEU A 37 4.20 11.05 7.35
CA LEU A 37 3.01 11.69 6.78
C LEU A 37 3.18 13.20 6.63
N GLU A 38 3.92 13.84 7.52
CA GLU A 38 4.19 15.27 7.44
C GLU A 38 5.00 15.66 6.20
N ASP A 39 5.77 14.72 5.66
CA ASP A 39 6.57 14.95 4.45
C ASP A 39 5.74 14.91 3.17
N MET A 40 4.47 14.48 3.24
CA MET A 40 3.59 14.33 2.07
C MET A 40 3.06 15.68 1.60
N THR A 41 3.92 16.47 0.96
CA THR A 41 3.62 17.81 0.47
C THR A 41 3.75 17.87 -1.04
N ALA A 42 3.23 18.94 -1.65
CA ALA A 42 3.37 19.15 -3.08
C ALA A 42 4.84 19.18 -3.52
N HIS A 43 5.70 19.75 -2.67
CA HIS A 43 7.14 19.77 -2.93
C HIS A 43 7.72 18.36 -3.01
N TYR A 44 7.35 17.50 -2.08
CA TYR A 44 7.80 16.11 -2.03
C TYR A 44 7.36 15.34 -3.30
N PHE A 45 6.13 15.56 -3.75
CA PHE A 45 5.58 14.84 -4.91
C PHE A 45 6.05 15.38 -6.26
N ARG A 46 6.75 16.51 -6.27
CA ARG A 46 7.17 17.17 -7.52
C ARG A 46 8.00 16.24 -8.42
N ASP A 47 8.85 15.42 -7.81
CA ASP A 47 9.80 14.60 -8.54
C ASP A 47 9.36 13.15 -8.70
N PHE A 48 8.07 12.86 -8.47
CA PHE A 48 7.53 11.51 -8.67
C PHE A 48 7.35 11.25 -10.16
N TYR A 49 8.18 10.39 -10.71
CA TYR A 49 8.13 10.07 -12.14
C TYR A 49 8.28 8.58 -12.45
N GLY A 50 8.50 7.73 -11.44
CA GLY A 50 8.59 6.30 -11.59
C GLY A 50 7.34 5.60 -11.06
N ASN A 51 7.55 4.41 -10.53
CA ASN A 51 6.51 3.70 -9.82
C ASN A 51 6.29 4.32 -8.44
N ILE A 52 5.14 4.02 -7.85
CA ILE A 52 4.80 4.52 -6.52
C ILE A 52 4.70 3.34 -5.55
N GLY A 53 5.45 3.42 -4.46
CA GLY A 53 5.34 2.48 -3.36
C GLY A 53 4.56 3.08 -2.21
N VAL A 54 4.15 2.24 -1.28
CA VAL A 54 3.45 2.66 -0.06
C VAL A 54 4.18 2.10 1.14
N SER A 55 4.55 2.98 2.07
CA SER A 55 5.15 2.56 3.34
C SER A 55 4.02 2.10 4.27
N LEU A 56 4.03 0.84 4.66
CA LEU A 56 2.97 0.25 5.47
C LEU A 56 3.23 0.42 6.97
N GLY A 57 2.20 0.11 7.75
CA GLY A 57 2.29 0.09 9.19
C GLY A 57 2.19 1.45 9.84
N LYS A 58 2.97 1.66 10.88
CA LYS A 58 2.90 2.87 11.71
C LYS A 58 3.11 4.16 10.93
N ALA A 59 4.01 4.14 9.94
CA ALA A 59 4.31 5.33 9.12
C ALA A 59 3.07 5.84 8.39
N SER A 60 2.20 4.95 7.94
CA SER A 60 0.95 5.27 7.25
C SER A 60 -0.28 5.06 8.13
N ASN A 61 -0.13 5.35 9.42
CA ASN A 61 -1.24 5.32 10.39
C ASN A 61 -1.97 3.96 10.42
N GLY A 62 -1.19 2.87 10.40
CA GLY A 62 -1.71 1.51 10.52
C GLY A 62 -2.18 0.86 9.22
N LEU A 63 -1.89 1.48 8.08
CA LEU A 63 -2.26 0.89 6.80
C LEU A 63 -1.47 -0.39 6.54
N HIS A 64 -2.16 -1.44 6.19
CA HIS A 64 -1.59 -2.76 5.88
C HIS A 64 -2.23 -3.32 4.62
N SER A 65 -1.55 -4.28 4.03
CA SER A 65 -2.00 -4.96 2.83
C SER A 65 -1.93 -6.46 3.04
N ILE A 66 -2.97 -7.16 2.63
CA ILE A 66 -2.96 -8.63 2.55
C ILE A 66 -2.83 -8.99 1.07
N ASP A 67 -1.71 -9.62 0.73
CA ASP A 67 -1.38 -9.96 -0.65
C ASP A 67 -1.80 -11.39 -0.96
N CYS A 68 -2.54 -11.57 -2.06
CA CYS A 68 -2.92 -12.88 -2.55
C CYS A 68 -2.25 -13.11 -3.90
N ASP A 69 -1.45 -14.16 -3.99
CA ASP A 69 -0.62 -14.43 -5.18
C ASP A 69 -1.42 -14.97 -6.36
N ASP A 70 -2.63 -15.49 -6.11
CA ASP A 70 -3.48 -16.02 -7.17
C ASP A 70 -4.94 -15.68 -6.91
N GLU A 71 -5.74 -15.79 -7.96
CA GLU A 71 -7.15 -15.45 -7.94
C GLU A 71 -7.95 -16.36 -7.00
N GLU A 72 -7.61 -17.64 -6.95
CA GLU A 72 -8.32 -18.59 -6.09
C GLU A 72 -8.12 -18.25 -4.62
N THR A 73 -6.90 -17.97 -4.21
CA THR A 73 -6.60 -17.57 -2.83
C THR A 73 -7.35 -16.28 -2.48
N PHE A 74 -7.39 -15.33 -3.40
CA PHE A 74 -8.12 -14.08 -3.21
C PHE A 74 -9.60 -14.34 -2.95
N LYS A 75 -10.21 -15.19 -3.76
CA LYS A 75 -11.63 -15.56 -3.61
C LYS A 75 -11.90 -16.30 -2.31
N GLN A 76 -11.02 -17.24 -1.95
CA GLN A 76 -11.16 -17.99 -0.70
C GLN A 76 -11.09 -17.08 0.52
N LEU A 77 -10.15 -16.15 0.52
CA LEU A 77 -10.01 -15.21 1.62
C LEU A 77 -11.26 -14.33 1.75
N LEU A 78 -11.82 -13.91 0.63
CA LEU A 78 -13.04 -13.10 0.61
C LEU A 78 -14.25 -13.90 1.12
N GLU A 79 -14.36 -15.19 0.76
CA GLU A 79 -15.43 -16.06 1.24
C GLU A 79 -15.38 -16.28 2.75
N LEU A 80 -14.16 -16.46 3.28
CA LEU A 80 -13.96 -16.65 4.72
C LEU A 80 -14.15 -15.37 5.51
N ASN A 81 -13.99 -14.22 4.87
CA ASN A 81 -14.07 -12.91 5.49
C ASN A 81 -14.92 -11.97 4.63
N PRO A 82 -16.25 -12.18 4.61
CA PRO A 82 -17.12 -11.40 3.69
C PRO A 82 -17.03 -9.89 3.86
N HIS A 83 -16.70 -9.41 5.06
CA HIS A 83 -16.54 -7.98 5.30
C HIS A 83 -15.38 -7.36 4.52
N PHE A 84 -14.45 -8.17 4.00
CA PHE A 84 -13.37 -7.67 3.13
C PHE A 84 -13.89 -7.14 1.79
N ALA A 85 -15.12 -7.49 1.41
CA ALA A 85 -15.72 -6.91 0.21
C ALA A 85 -15.85 -5.38 0.29
N ASP A 86 -15.94 -4.84 1.51
CA ASP A 86 -16.07 -3.41 1.74
C ASP A 86 -14.73 -2.70 1.86
N THR A 87 -13.61 -3.43 1.85
CA THR A 87 -12.28 -2.81 1.91
C THR A 87 -11.79 -2.46 0.51
N LEU A 88 -10.82 -1.52 0.45
CA LEU A 88 -10.16 -1.22 -0.80
C LEU A 88 -9.42 -2.45 -1.31
N GLN A 89 -9.58 -2.75 -2.58
CA GLN A 89 -8.94 -3.89 -3.24
C GLN A 89 -8.14 -3.41 -4.44
N SER A 90 -7.03 -4.08 -4.72
CA SER A 90 -6.30 -3.90 -5.96
C SER A 90 -6.08 -5.26 -6.60
N HIS A 91 -6.10 -5.31 -7.92
CA HIS A 91 -5.97 -6.55 -8.67
C HIS A 91 -4.83 -6.45 -9.67
N GLY A 92 -4.01 -7.50 -9.73
CA GLY A 92 -2.96 -7.65 -10.72
C GLY A 92 -3.29 -8.79 -11.67
N ALA A 93 -2.30 -9.20 -12.46
CA ALA A 93 -2.47 -10.27 -13.44
C ALA A 93 -2.75 -11.63 -12.82
N ARG A 94 -2.29 -11.88 -11.60
CA ARG A 94 -2.37 -13.19 -10.95
C ARG A 94 -3.25 -13.23 -9.72
N GLY A 95 -3.41 -12.12 -9.03
CA GLY A 95 -4.17 -12.09 -7.79
C GLY A 95 -4.48 -10.67 -7.39
N GLY A 96 -4.54 -10.41 -6.11
CA GLY A 96 -4.86 -9.07 -5.65
C GLY A 96 -4.50 -8.83 -4.19
N ASN A 97 -4.80 -7.64 -3.74
CA ASN A 97 -4.52 -7.19 -2.38
C ASN A 97 -5.78 -6.64 -1.74
N PHE A 98 -5.90 -6.88 -0.43
CA PHE A 98 -6.85 -6.16 0.41
C PHE A 98 -6.09 -5.13 1.24
N TRP A 99 -6.57 -3.90 1.25
CA TRP A 99 -5.95 -2.80 1.98
C TRP A 99 -6.75 -2.52 3.23
N LEU A 100 -6.11 -2.65 4.39
CA LEU A 100 -6.74 -2.56 5.70
C LEU A 100 -6.01 -1.55 6.57
N ARG A 101 -6.73 -1.01 7.54
CA ARG A 101 -6.11 -0.18 8.58
C ARG A 101 -6.27 -0.88 9.91
N ILE A 102 -5.13 -1.11 10.60
CA ILE A 102 -5.10 -1.84 11.87
C ILE A 102 -4.83 -0.85 12.98
N GLU A 103 -5.69 -0.85 14.00
CA GLU A 103 -5.50 -0.03 15.19
C GLU A 103 -4.67 -0.81 16.22
N GLY A 104 -3.81 -0.08 16.94
CA GLY A 104 -2.97 -0.69 17.97
C GLY A 104 -1.76 -1.42 17.39
N ASN A 105 -1.36 -2.49 18.07
CA ASN A 105 -0.18 -3.28 17.67
C ASN A 105 -0.51 -4.20 16.51
N ALA A 106 0.14 -3.96 15.38
CA ALA A 106 -0.03 -4.79 14.21
C ALA A 106 0.89 -6.00 14.24
N PRO A 107 0.49 -7.13 13.64
CA PRO A 107 1.37 -8.26 13.49
C PRO A 107 2.52 -7.93 12.53
N LYS A 108 3.63 -8.63 12.69
CA LYS A 108 4.74 -8.51 11.74
C LYS A 108 4.35 -9.09 10.40
N THR A 109 5.05 -8.65 9.35
CA THR A 109 4.90 -9.23 8.03
C THR A 109 5.11 -10.75 8.08
N GLY A 110 4.22 -11.49 7.43
CA GLY A 110 4.27 -12.94 7.38
C GLY A 110 3.42 -13.46 6.26
N HIS A 111 3.36 -14.78 6.16
CA HIS A 111 2.56 -15.44 5.13
C HIS A 111 1.40 -16.18 5.78
N LEU A 112 0.18 -15.94 5.27
CA LEU A 112 -1.03 -16.61 5.73
C LEU A 112 -1.20 -17.98 5.07
N PHE A 113 -0.75 -18.09 3.82
CA PHE A 113 -0.85 -19.30 3.02
C PHE A 113 0.51 -19.60 2.40
N ARG A 114 0.85 -20.86 2.35
CA ARG A 114 2.08 -21.31 1.73
C ARG A 114 1.81 -22.39 0.72
#